data_26f1ccd477baf977fc63c1395c268284
#
_entry.id   26f1ccd477baf977fc63c1395c268284
#
_cell.length_a   1.000
_cell.length_b   1.000
_cell.length_c   1.000
_cell.angle_alpha   90.00
_cell.angle_beta   90.00
_cell.angle_gamma   90.00
#
_symmetry.space_group_name_H-M   'P 1'
#
loop_
_entity.id
_entity.type
_entity.pdbx_description
1 polymer ?
#
loop_
_entity_poly.entity_id
_entity_poly.type
_entity_poly.pdbx_seq_one_letter_code
_entity_poly.pdbx_strand_id
1 'polypeptide(L)'
;QFKEPTTINGLRTEFSLSYYFKLFLCGIVGAGAMIIPGISGSMLLLILGEYYNILSFINGIKIMPLIFVGIGIILGIVLCSKLISYLFEHYRNGTIYFILGLILSSILGIWPGFAIENALLNIVSLIFGFVTVFISEKLSVKK
;
A
#
# COMPACT_ATOMS: atom_id res chain seq x y z
N GLN A 1 16.11 6.08 9.72
CA GLN A 1 15.34 6.81 10.75
C GLN A 1 14.49 7.86 10.04
N PHE A 2 13.22 7.54 9.77
CA PHE A 2 12.25 8.54 9.34
C PHE A 2 11.93 9.40 10.56
N LYS A 3 12.40 10.65 10.53
CA LYS A 3 12.08 11.64 11.56
C LYS A 3 10.60 12.00 11.39
N GLU A 4 9.76 11.62 12.35
CA GLU A 4 8.40 12.17 12.41
C GLU A 4 8.49 13.70 12.45
N PRO A 5 7.75 14.42 11.61
CA PRO A 5 7.69 15.87 11.71
C PRO A 5 6.94 16.24 13.00
N THR A 6 7.69 16.54 14.04
CA THR A 6 7.21 16.92 15.39
C THR A 6 6.61 18.32 15.43
N THR A 7 6.34 18.95 14.29
CA THR A 7 5.76 20.31 14.26
C THR A 7 4.58 20.36 13.30
N ILE A 8 3.42 20.68 13.86
CA ILE A 8 2.16 21.02 13.16
C ILE A 8 2.35 22.16 12.12
N ASN A 9 3.50 22.82 12.10
CA ASN A 9 3.83 23.95 11.22
C ASN A 9 4.18 23.58 9.77
N GLY A 10 4.16 22.32 9.39
CA GLY A 10 4.39 21.86 8.02
C GLY A 10 3.12 21.49 7.25
N LEU A 11 1.94 21.53 7.88
CA LEU A 11 0.68 21.22 7.25
C LEU A 11 0.22 22.42 6.40
N ARG A 12 0.03 22.20 5.09
CA ARG A 12 -0.42 23.26 4.19
C ARG A 12 -1.83 23.72 4.56
N THR A 13 -1.97 25.02 4.80
CA THR A 13 -3.25 25.70 5.08
C THR A 13 -3.86 26.35 3.86
N GLU A 14 -3.08 26.57 2.79
CA GLU A 14 -3.56 27.18 1.55
C GLU A 14 -3.81 26.11 0.47
N PHE A 15 -5.04 26.04 0.01
CA PHE A 15 -5.51 25.08 -0.98
C PHE A 15 -5.64 25.75 -2.35
N SER A 16 -4.59 25.65 -3.18
CA SER A 16 -4.65 26.00 -4.59
C SER A 16 -5.34 24.89 -5.39
N LEU A 17 -5.95 25.21 -6.53
CA LEU A 17 -6.53 24.24 -7.47
C LEU A 17 -5.50 23.17 -7.89
N SER A 18 -4.25 23.57 -8.08
CA SER A 18 -3.14 22.66 -8.39
C SER A 18 -2.87 21.67 -7.26
N TYR A 19 -3.11 22.05 -6.01
CA TYR A 19 -2.96 21.16 -4.85
C TYR A 19 -4.06 20.10 -4.78
N TYR A 20 -5.31 20.47 -5.07
CA TYR A 20 -6.40 19.49 -5.18
C TYR A 20 -6.16 18.46 -6.28
N PHE A 21 -5.61 18.89 -7.43
CA PHE A 21 -5.22 17.98 -8.50
C PHE A 21 -4.09 17.02 -8.05
N LYS A 22 -3.12 17.53 -7.29
CA LYS A 22 -2.08 16.69 -6.68
C LYS A 22 -2.67 15.64 -5.74
N LEU A 23 -3.61 16.02 -4.87
CA LEU A 23 -4.30 15.11 -3.96
C LEU A 23 -5.09 14.04 -4.71
N PHE A 24 -5.75 14.41 -5.80
CA PHE A 24 -6.43 13.46 -6.67
C PHE A 24 -5.46 12.43 -7.27
N LEU A 25 -4.30 12.86 -7.79
CA LEU A 25 -3.27 11.96 -8.28
C LEU A 25 -2.70 11.07 -7.17
N CYS A 26 -2.48 11.60 -5.98
CA CYS A 26 -2.06 10.82 -4.81
C CYS A 26 -3.08 9.73 -4.46
N GLY A 27 -4.37 10.01 -4.57
CA GLY A 27 -5.44 9.04 -4.40
C GLY A 27 -5.35 7.90 -5.42
N ILE A 28 -5.15 8.23 -6.71
CA ILE A 28 -4.98 7.23 -7.79
C ILE A 28 -3.77 6.33 -7.53
N VAL A 29 -2.62 6.94 -7.27
CA VAL A 29 -1.36 6.21 -7.08
C VAL A 29 -1.39 5.37 -5.81
N GLY A 30 -1.88 5.93 -4.71
CA GLY A 30 -1.98 5.22 -3.44
C GLY A 30 -2.91 4.01 -3.51
N ALA A 31 -4.09 4.16 -4.11
CA ALA A 31 -5.05 3.08 -4.28
C ALA A 31 -4.55 2.02 -5.28
N GLY A 32 -3.96 2.46 -6.40
CA GLY A 32 -3.36 1.56 -7.38
C GLY A 32 -2.27 0.69 -6.78
N ALA A 33 -1.40 1.27 -5.96
CA ALA A 33 -0.34 0.55 -5.28
C ALA A 33 -0.85 -0.51 -4.30
N MET A 34 -1.98 -0.27 -3.63
CA MET A 34 -2.57 -1.26 -2.71
C MET A 34 -3.10 -2.51 -3.41
N ILE A 35 -3.42 -2.43 -4.70
CA ILE A 35 -3.91 -3.57 -5.50
C ILE A 35 -2.72 -4.46 -5.93
N ILE A 36 -1.54 -3.87 -6.10
CA ILE A 36 -0.35 -4.59 -6.55
C ILE A 36 0.33 -5.25 -5.33
N PRO A 37 0.42 -6.59 -5.28
CA PRO A 37 1.09 -7.29 -4.18
C PRO A 37 2.55 -6.85 -4.03
N GLY A 38 2.99 -6.62 -2.79
CA GLY A 38 4.37 -6.22 -2.50
C GLY A 38 4.63 -4.71 -2.53
N ILE A 39 3.63 -3.88 -2.86
CA ILE A 39 3.75 -2.42 -2.81
C ILE A 39 2.81 -1.86 -1.74
N SER A 40 3.33 -0.99 -0.88
CA SER A 40 2.54 -0.31 0.14
C SER A 40 2.05 1.06 -0.36
N GLY A 41 0.73 1.23 -0.48
CA GLY A 41 0.13 2.52 -0.88
C GLY A 41 0.44 3.65 0.09
N SER A 42 0.46 3.36 1.40
CA SER A 42 0.84 4.35 2.43
C SER A 42 2.29 4.78 2.31
N MET A 43 3.21 3.86 1.96
CA MET A 43 4.60 4.19 1.72
C MET A 43 4.77 5.11 0.50
N LEU A 44 4.01 4.88 -0.58
CA LEU A 44 4.01 5.79 -1.73
C LEU A 44 3.49 7.18 -1.36
N LEU A 45 2.42 7.27 -0.57
CA LEU A 45 1.93 8.55 -0.07
C LEU A 45 2.96 9.27 0.82
N LEU A 46 3.76 8.53 1.60
CA LEU A 46 4.88 9.07 2.37
C LEU A 46 5.97 9.64 1.45
N ILE A 47 6.35 8.91 0.39
CA ILE A 47 7.34 9.34 -0.60
C ILE A 47 6.86 10.61 -1.33
N LEU A 48 5.56 10.68 -1.65
CA LEU A 48 4.93 11.87 -2.25
C LEU A 48 4.78 13.05 -1.27
N GLY A 49 5.06 12.83 0.03
CA GLY A 49 4.99 13.85 1.08
C GLY A 49 3.56 14.21 1.50
N GLU A 50 2.55 13.44 1.08
CA GLU A 50 1.13 13.77 1.33
C GLU A 50 0.45 12.88 2.39
N TYR A 51 1.12 11.85 2.90
CA TYR A 51 0.54 10.94 3.88
C TYR A 51 0.02 11.67 5.12
N TYR A 52 0.87 12.48 5.76
CA TYR A 52 0.49 13.23 6.97
C TYR A 52 -0.53 14.32 6.71
N ASN A 53 -0.50 14.95 5.51
CA ASN A 53 -1.51 15.91 5.10
C ASN A 53 -2.88 15.25 5.00
N ILE A 54 -2.98 14.11 4.31
CA ILE A 54 -4.23 13.34 4.18
C ILE A 54 -4.73 12.90 5.55
N LEU A 55 -3.86 12.40 6.42
CA LEU A 55 -4.21 12.02 7.79
C LEU A 55 -4.75 13.21 8.60
N SER A 56 -4.15 14.40 8.45
CA SER A 56 -4.62 15.62 9.09
C SER A 56 -5.99 16.07 8.56
N PHE A 57 -6.28 15.85 7.27
CA PHE A 57 -7.59 16.16 6.70
C PHE A 57 -8.68 15.24 7.24
N ILE A 58 -8.35 13.96 7.49
CA ILE A 58 -9.26 13.01 8.13
C ILE A 58 -9.55 13.45 9.57
N ASN A 59 -8.50 13.72 10.35
CA ASN A 59 -8.64 14.12 11.75
C ASN A 59 -9.36 15.48 11.91
N GLY A 60 -9.11 16.41 10.98
CA GLY A 60 -9.75 17.73 10.95
C GLY A 60 -11.07 17.80 10.20
N ILE A 61 -11.57 16.66 9.70
CA ILE A 61 -12.81 16.54 8.90
C ILE A 61 -12.87 17.59 7.76
N LYS A 62 -11.73 17.77 7.06
CA LYS A 62 -11.66 18.69 5.91
C LYS A 62 -12.23 18.02 4.67
N ILE A 63 -13.54 18.22 4.43
CA ILE A 63 -14.32 17.51 3.41
C ILE A 63 -13.77 17.74 2.00
N MET A 64 -13.43 18.99 1.63
CA MET A 64 -12.98 19.32 0.26
C MET A 64 -11.73 18.55 -0.19
N PRO A 65 -10.60 18.57 0.53
CA PRO A 65 -9.44 17.75 0.16
C PRO A 65 -9.76 16.26 0.11
N LEU A 66 -10.58 15.75 1.04
CA LEU A 66 -10.95 14.34 1.12
C LEU A 66 -11.78 13.87 -0.08
N ILE A 67 -12.65 14.73 -0.64
CA ILE A 67 -13.41 14.41 -1.86
C ILE A 67 -12.45 14.16 -3.02
N PHE A 68 -11.46 15.02 -3.24
CA PHE A 68 -10.49 14.83 -4.33
C PHE A 68 -9.65 13.58 -4.17
N VAL A 69 -9.19 13.29 -2.95
CA VAL A 69 -8.50 12.03 -2.64
C VAL A 69 -9.43 10.84 -2.88
N GLY A 70 -10.68 10.90 -2.42
CA GLY A 70 -11.67 9.84 -2.56
C GLY A 70 -12.00 9.51 -4.03
N ILE A 71 -12.22 10.54 -4.86
CA ILE A 71 -12.43 10.37 -6.31
C ILE A 71 -11.19 9.72 -6.93
N GLY A 72 -9.99 10.18 -6.54
CA GLY A 72 -8.71 9.59 -6.97
C GLY A 72 -8.61 8.11 -6.60
N ILE A 73 -8.98 7.72 -5.38
CA ILE A 73 -9.00 6.34 -4.90
C ILE A 73 -9.91 5.47 -5.77
N ILE A 74 -11.16 5.90 -5.99
CA ILE A 74 -12.13 5.15 -6.81
C ILE A 74 -11.58 4.94 -8.22
N LEU A 75 -11.06 5.98 -8.85
CA LEU A 75 -10.47 5.92 -10.18
C LEU A 75 -9.23 5.02 -10.20
N GLY A 76 -8.36 5.11 -9.21
CA GLY A 76 -7.18 4.28 -9.04
C GLY A 76 -7.53 2.79 -8.97
N ILE A 77 -8.52 2.43 -8.15
CA ILE A 77 -9.02 1.04 -8.05
C ILE A 77 -9.52 0.55 -9.41
N VAL A 78 -10.37 1.32 -10.08
CA VAL A 78 -10.95 0.91 -11.37
C VAL A 78 -9.87 0.77 -12.45
N LEU A 79 -8.96 1.73 -12.56
CA LEU A 79 -7.89 1.70 -13.56
C LEU A 79 -6.92 0.54 -13.32
N CYS A 80 -6.45 0.36 -12.07
CA CYS A 80 -5.53 -0.72 -11.75
C CYS A 80 -6.18 -2.10 -11.88
N SER A 81 -7.44 -2.26 -11.48
CA SER A 81 -8.15 -3.52 -11.67
C SER A 81 -8.28 -3.88 -13.13
N LYS A 82 -8.63 -2.92 -13.99
CA LYS A 82 -8.70 -3.15 -15.45
C LYS A 82 -7.33 -3.47 -16.04
N LEU A 83 -6.28 -2.75 -15.61
CA LEU A 83 -4.92 -3.01 -16.07
C LEU A 83 -4.46 -4.41 -15.69
N ILE A 84 -4.69 -4.84 -14.45
CA ILE A 84 -4.32 -6.17 -13.99
C ILE A 84 -5.11 -7.25 -14.73
N SER A 85 -6.42 -7.08 -14.91
CA SER A 85 -7.23 -8.00 -15.71
C SER A 85 -6.70 -8.15 -17.14
N TYR A 86 -6.41 -7.02 -17.80
CA TYR A 86 -5.82 -7.02 -19.14
C TYR A 86 -4.48 -7.76 -19.20
N LEU A 87 -3.61 -7.54 -18.23
CA LEU A 87 -2.32 -8.22 -18.13
C LEU A 87 -2.48 -9.74 -17.92
N PHE A 88 -3.44 -10.17 -17.12
CA PHE A 88 -3.72 -11.60 -16.92
C PHE A 88 -4.31 -12.27 -18.15
N GLU A 89 -5.12 -11.56 -18.94
CA GLU A 89 -5.70 -12.08 -20.16
C GLU A 89 -4.67 -12.22 -21.29
N HIS A 90 -3.79 -11.22 -21.46
CA HIS A 90 -2.87 -11.18 -22.60
C HIS A 90 -1.45 -11.65 -22.29
N TYR A 91 -0.97 -11.49 -21.03
CA TYR A 91 0.41 -11.76 -20.62
C TYR A 91 0.46 -12.56 -19.31
N ARG A 92 -0.38 -13.58 -19.19
CA ARG A 92 -0.58 -14.34 -17.95
C ARG A 92 0.72 -14.79 -17.29
N ASN A 93 1.61 -15.44 -18.01
CA ASN A 93 2.85 -15.97 -17.44
C ASN A 93 3.77 -14.84 -16.99
N GLY A 94 3.96 -13.80 -17.82
CA GLY A 94 4.77 -12.63 -17.43
C GLY A 94 4.24 -11.92 -16.20
N THR A 95 2.92 -11.76 -16.12
CA THR A 95 2.27 -11.11 -14.96
C THR A 95 2.47 -11.92 -13.68
N ILE A 96 2.33 -13.24 -13.74
CA ILE A 96 2.57 -14.12 -12.57
C ILE A 96 4.02 -14.00 -12.09
N TYR A 97 5.00 -14.11 -12.99
CA TYR A 97 6.42 -14.00 -12.61
C TYR A 97 6.77 -12.61 -12.08
N PHE A 98 6.18 -11.55 -12.65
CA PHE A 98 6.36 -10.19 -12.15
C PHE A 98 5.83 -10.03 -10.72
N ILE A 99 4.60 -10.51 -10.46
CA ILE A 99 3.99 -10.48 -9.12
C ILE A 99 4.82 -11.29 -8.12
N LEU A 100 5.28 -12.47 -8.50
CA LEU A 100 6.16 -13.28 -7.65
C LEU A 100 7.46 -12.55 -7.32
N GLY A 101 8.06 -11.87 -8.30
CA GLY A 101 9.24 -11.05 -8.09
C GLY A 101 9.01 -9.91 -7.08
N LEU A 102 7.86 -9.23 -7.17
CA LEU A 102 7.48 -8.18 -6.22
C LEU A 102 7.30 -8.73 -4.80
N ILE A 103 6.64 -9.88 -4.66
CA ILE A 103 6.44 -10.53 -3.36
C ILE A 103 7.79 -10.93 -2.75
N LEU A 104 8.68 -11.55 -3.53
CA LEU A 104 10.02 -11.93 -3.06
C LEU A 104 10.84 -10.70 -2.66
N SER A 105 10.78 -9.65 -3.45
CA SER A 105 11.48 -8.38 -3.14
C SER A 105 10.94 -7.75 -1.85
N SER A 106 9.63 -7.80 -1.62
CA SER A 106 9.04 -7.25 -0.40
C SER A 106 9.47 -8.03 0.86
N ILE A 107 9.63 -9.35 0.76
CA ILE A 107 10.15 -10.19 1.85
C ILE A 107 11.58 -9.75 2.21
N LEU A 108 12.44 -9.52 1.22
CA LEU A 108 13.80 -9.04 1.45
C LEU A 108 13.83 -7.64 2.08
N GLY A 109 12.90 -6.77 1.69
CA GLY A 109 12.77 -5.42 2.24
C GLY A 109 12.30 -5.36 3.70
N ILE A 110 11.50 -6.35 4.12
CA ILE A 110 10.96 -6.43 5.48
C ILE A 110 11.88 -7.28 6.40
N TRP A 111 12.89 -7.94 5.83
CA TRP A 111 13.75 -8.85 6.57
C TRP A 111 14.41 -8.17 7.78
N PRO A 112 14.09 -8.59 9.02
CA PRO A 112 14.58 -7.93 10.23
C PRO A 112 16.05 -8.24 10.56
N GLY A 113 16.74 -8.98 9.68
CA GLY A 113 18.05 -9.55 9.98
C GLY A 113 17.98 -10.78 10.89
N PHE A 114 19.12 -11.42 11.08
CA PHE A 114 19.24 -12.52 12.05
C PHE A 114 19.51 -11.97 13.45
N ALA A 115 18.46 -11.47 14.13
CA ALA A 115 18.54 -11.16 15.55
C ALA A 115 18.54 -12.47 16.34
N ILE A 116 19.72 -12.93 16.76
CA ILE A 116 19.91 -14.21 17.48
C ILE A 116 19.18 -14.21 18.82
N GLU A 117 19.00 -13.05 19.44
CA GLU A 117 18.37 -12.91 20.76
C GLU A 117 16.95 -13.48 20.85
N ASN A 118 16.19 -13.50 19.74
CA ASN A 118 14.82 -14.00 19.70
C ASN A 118 14.59 -15.01 18.56
N ALA A 119 15.63 -15.73 18.14
CA ALA A 119 15.57 -16.65 17.00
C ALA A 119 14.44 -17.69 17.14
N LEU A 120 14.24 -18.22 18.33
CA LEU A 120 13.21 -19.21 18.61
C LEU A 120 11.80 -18.63 18.43
N LEU A 121 11.55 -17.43 18.93
CA LEU A 121 10.27 -16.72 18.79
C LEU A 121 9.98 -16.39 17.32
N ASN A 122 11.00 -15.94 16.59
CA ASN A 122 10.90 -15.60 15.17
C ASN A 122 10.55 -16.83 14.32
N ILE A 123 11.19 -17.98 14.58
CA ILE A 123 10.91 -19.26 13.91
C ILE A 123 9.49 -19.73 14.21
N VAL A 124 9.08 -19.71 15.48
CA VAL A 124 7.72 -20.09 15.88
C VAL A 124 6.67 -19.21 15.21
N SER A 125 6.89 -17.89 15.15
CA SER A 125 5.97 -16.96 14.49
C SER A 125 5.88 -17.22 12.98
N LEU A 126 7.00 -17.52 12.33
CA LEU A 126 7.05 -17.85 10.91
C LEU A 126 6.29 -19.15 10.61
N ILE A 127 6.50 -20.20 11.41
CA ILE A 127 5.79 -21.47 11.29
C ILE A 127 4.29 -21.26 11.52
N PHE A 128 3.92 -20.49 12.54
CA PHE A 128 2.51 -20.20 12.83
C PHE A 128 1.82 -19.47 11.66
N GLY A 129 2.47 -18.45 11.07
CA GLY A 129 1.97 -17.76 9.89
C GLY A 129 1.78 -18.70 8.70
N PHE A 130 2.78 -19.56 8.42
CA PHE A 130 2.70 -20.54 7.35
C PHE A 130 1.57 -21.55 7.53
N VAL A 131 1.44 -22.11 8.74
CA VAL A 131 0.39 -23.08 9.08
C VAL A 131 -1.00 -22.45 8.96
N THR A 132 -1.16 -21.20 9.38
CA THR A 132 -2.44 -20.47 9.29
C THR A 132 -2.89 -20.31 7.83
N VAL A 133 -1.98 -19.92 6.94
CA VAL A 133 -2.28 -19.80 5.51
C VAL A 133 -2.60 -21.15 4.89
N PHE A 134 -1.79 -22.19 5.20
CA PHE A 134 -1.99 -23.54 4.68
C PHE A 134 -3.34 -24.15 5.10
N ILE A 135 -3.75 -23.94 6.35
CA ILE A 135 -5.07 -24.39 6.84
C ILE A 135 -6.19 -23.62 6.13
N SER A 136 -6.07 -22.31 5.97
CA SER A 136 -7.07 -21.49 5.26
C SER A 136 -7.28 -21.96 3.83
N GLU A 137 -6.18 -22.26 3.11
CA GLU A 137 -6.23 -22.76 1.73
C GLU A 137 -6.96 -24.10 1.67
N LYS A 138 -6.60 -25.05 2.56
CA LYS A 138 -7.21 -26.37 2.60
C LYS A 138 -8.70 -26.35 2.95
N LEU A 139 -9.12 -25.39 3.76
CA LEU A 139 -10.55 -25.18 4.08
C LEU A 139 -11.31 -24.54 2.92
N SER A 140 -10.65 -23.66 2.15
CA SER A 140 -11.25 -22.98 0.98
C SER A 140 -11.44 -23.93 -0.20
N VAL A 141 -10.53 -24.87 -0.43
CA VAL A 141 -10.59 -25.85 -1.53
C VAL A 141 -11.68 -26.94 -1.29
N LYS A 142 -12.16 -27.08 -0.06
CA LYS A 142 -13.18 -28.08 0.30
C LYS A 142 -14.63 -27.62 0.08
N LYS A 143 -14.83 -26.40 -0.43
CA LYS A 143 -16.14 -25.83 -0.81
C LYS A 143 -16.27 -25.79 -2.32
#